data_38e1fbf08d2634ddef3326bd38c3fb85
#
_entry.id   38e1fbf08d2634ddef3326bd38c3fb85
#
_cell.length_a   1.000
_cell.length_b   1.000
_cell.length_c   1.000
_cell.angle_alpha   90.00
_cell.angle_beta   90.00
_cell.angle_gamma   90.00
#
_symmetry.space_group_name_H-M   'P 1'
#
loop_
_entity.id
_entity.type
_entity.pdbx_description
1 polymer ?
#
loop_
_entity_poly.entity_id
_entity_poly.type
_entity_poly.pdbx_seq_one_letter_code
_entity_poly.pdbx_strand_id
1 'polypeptide(L)'
;MGWNSWNKFGCNIDEKTVRAVADAMAASGMRDAGYQYVVIDDCWQGKRDADGNILPDPAKFPSGIKALADYVHSKGLKFGIYSDAGSMTCGRRLGSQGHEYQDALAYARWGVDYLKYDWCYTGTRNSEEAYALMADALRSTGRDIVFSICDWGVSRPTMVDKSMPWEWGEKIGNLWRTTEDIYDAWAGRKGTSLGMVNILDLTEPLYAYAGPGHWNDPDMLEIGNGGMSDVEYHAQFSLWAMIAAPLIAGNDISQMSDATRAILLNRDVIAVDQDSLGHAGHRVRKDGDLEVWSRPLADGGRAVVLFNRSERPADITANWTDLGFPANVALKVRDLWAHKSLGSVTGHFTAKVAPHGVVMIRLGQ
;
A
#
# COMPACT_ATOMS: atom_id res chain seq x y z
N MET A 1 -3.53 -0.22 -6.92
CA MET A 1 -3.32 1.18 -6.48
C MET A 1 -4.67 1.80 -6.12
N GLY A 2 -4.69 2.73 -5.16
CA GLY A 2 -5.95 3.36 -4.73
C GLY A 2 -5.76 4.41 -3.65
N TRP A 3 -6.82 4.63 -2.89
CA TRP A 3 -6.87 5.53 -1.73
C TRP A 3 -7.63 4.87 -0.59
N ASN A 4 -7.22 5.15 0.65
CA ASN A 4 -7.90 4.71 1.86
C ASN A 4 -8.06 5.90 2.82
N SER A 5 -9.17 5.94 3.53
CA SER A 5 -9.57 7.10 4.34
C SER A 5 -8.84 7.24 5.67
N TRP A 6 -8.15 6.19 6.17
CA TRP A 6 -7.74 6.13 7.57
C TRP A 6 -6.73 7.20 7.98
N ASN A 7 -5.58 7.27 7.29
CA ASN A 7 -4.46 8.08 7.76
C ASN A 7 -4.78 9.58 7.84
N LYS A 8 -5.63 10.08 6.93
CA LYS A 8 -6.04 11.49 6.96
C LYS A 8 -7.28 11.76 7.81
N PHE A 9 -8.27 10.89 7.72
CA PHE A 9 -9.60 11.19 8.26
C PHE A 9 -9.94 10.37 9.52
N GLY A 10 -9.31 9.21 9.75
CA GLY A 10 -9.67 8.32 10.85
C GLY A 10 -11.17 8.05 10.85
N CYS A 11 -11.78 8.16 12.03
CA CYS A 11 -13.23 8.05 12.18
C CYS A 11 -14.02 9.29 11.72
N ASN A 12 -13.37 10.36 11.28
CA ASN A 12 -14.03 11.55 10.74
C ASN A 12 -14.25 11.42 9.23
N ILE A 13 -14.88 10.35 8.82
CA ILE A 13 -15.20 10.01 7.42
C ILE A 13 -16.72 9.98 7.25
N ASP A 14 -17.20 10.46 6.12
CA ASP A 14 -18.60 10.45 5.72
C ASP A 14 -18.77 10.26 4.21
N GLU A 15 -20.00 10.06 3.78
CA GLU A 15 -20.36 9.87 2.38
C GLU A 15 -19.93 11.05 1.49
N LYS A 16 -20.05 12.28 2.00
CA LYS A 16 -19.69 13.50 1.27
C LYS A 16 -18.19 13.54 0.97
N THR A 17 -17.37 13.23 1.96
CA THR A 17 -15.90 13.16 1.83
C THR A 17 -15.48 12.10 0.82
N VAL A 18 -16.07 10.89 0.90
CA VAL A 18 -15.75 9.79 -0.04
C VAL A 18 -16.12 10.15 -1.47
N ARG A 19 -17.28 10.78 -1.69
CA ARG A 19 -17.69 11.28 -3.02
C ARG A 19 -16.72 12.33 -3.57
N ALA A 20 -16.31 13.29 -2.73
CA ALA A 20 -15.34 14.32 -3.12
C ALA A 20 -13.98 13.72 -3.50
N VAL A 21 -13.51 12.71 -2.77
CA VAL A 21 -12.28 11.98 -3.09
C VAL A 21 -12.42 11.23 -4.42
N ALA A 22 -13.52 10.52 -4.66
CA ALA A 22 -13.75 9.82 -5.92
C ALA A 22 -13.78 10.81 -7.12
N ASP A 23 -14.42 11.97 -6.97
CA ASP A 23 -14.42 13.03 -7.97
C ASP A 23 -13.01 13.56 -8.23
N ALA A 24 -12.24 13.81 -7.15
CA ALA A 24 -10.87 14.29 -7.24
C ALA A 24 -9.93 13.28 -7.90
N MET A 25 -10.04 11.98 -7.57
CA MET A 25 -9.27 10.92 -8.24
C MET A 25 -9.54 10.86 -9.74
N ALA A 26 -10.80 11.01 -10.15
CA ALA A 26 -11.17 11.03 -11.56
C ALA A 26 -10.66 12.31 -12.27
N ALA A 27 -10.73 13.47 -11.60
CA ALA A 27 -10.38 14.76 -12.20
C ALA A 27 -8.87 15.06 -12.19
N SER A 28 -8.10 14.56 -11.20
CA SER A 28 -6.67 14.85 -11.04
C SER A 28 -5.75 14.08 -11.98
N GLY A 29 -6.28 13.04 -12.68
CA GLY A 29 -5.49 12.11 -13.48
C GLY A 29 -5.02 10.86 -12.70
N MET A 30 -5.34 10.73 -11.42
CA MET A 30 -4.97 9.54 -10.61
C MET A 30 -5.59 8.27 -11.17
N ARG A 31 -6.89 8.28 -11.52
CA ARG A 31 -7.54 7.13 -12.15
C ARG A 31 -6.80 6.70 -13.42
N ASP A 32 -6.43 7.64 -14.28
CA ASP A 32 -5.75 7.39 -15.55
C ASP A 32 -4.26 6.99 -15.35
N ALA A 33 -3.70 7.25 -14.16
CA ALA A 33 -2.39 6.76 -13.74
C ALA A 33 -2.45 5.35 -13.11
N GLY A 34 -3.66 4.79 -12.90
CA GLY A 34 -3.85 3.43 -12.40
C GLY A 34 -4.37 3.32 -10.96
N TYR A 35 -4.65 4.42 -10.26
CA TYR A 35 -5.32 4.39 -8.97
C TYR A 35 -6.81 4.07 -9.17
N GLN A 36 -7.22 2.87 -8.79
CA GLN A 36 -8.55 2.36 -9.08
C GLN A 36 -9.46 2.26 -7.87
N TYR A 37 -8.91 2.02 -6.68
CA TYR A 37 -9.71 1.73 -5.50
C TYR A 37 -9.96 2.96 -4.64
N VAL A 38 -11.20 3.17 -4.20
CA VAL A 38 -11.61 4.12 -3.16
C VAL A 38 -12.10 3.30 -1.98
N VAL A 39 -11.29 3.24 -0.92
CA VAL A 39 -11.55 2.38 0.24
C VAL A 39 -11.98 3.23 1.44
N ILE A 40 -13.18 2.99 1.96
CA ILE A 40 -13.55 3.47 3.28
C ILE A 40 -12.97 2.54 4.35
N ASP A 41 -12.23 3.10 5.28
CA ASP A 41 -11.65 2.38 6.42
C ASP A 41 -12.66 2.26 7.58
N ASP A 42 -12.20 2.05 8.80
CA ASP A 42 -13.01 1.88 10.01
C ASP A 42 -13.99 3.04 10.26
N CYS A 43 -14.97 2.80 11.13
CA CYS A 43 -15.96 3.77 11.58
C CYS A 43 -17.10 4.10 10.59
N TRP A 44 -17.31 3.28 9.56
CA TRP A 44 -18.51 3.37 8.72
C TRP A 44 -19.70 2.61 9.31
N GLN A 45 -19.44 1.60 10.15
CA GLN A 45 -20.42 0.68 10.71
C GLN A 45 -21.36 1.39 11.68
N GLY A 46 -22.65 1.14 11.52
CA GLY A 46 -23.72 1.51 12.45
C GLY A 46 -24.06 0.36 13.39
N LYS A 47 -25.22 -0.26 13.19
CA LYS A 47 -25.72 -1.38 13.99
C LYS A 47 -26.05 -2.59 13.10
N ARG A 48 -26.38 -3.71 13.73
CA ARG A 48 -27.04 -4.81 13.01
C ARG A 48 -28.57 -4.66 13.12
N ASP A 49 -29.27 -5.06 12.08
CA ASP A 49 -30.73 -5.16 12.09
C ASP A 49 -31.21 -6.40 12.88
N ALA A 50 -32.53 -6.63 12.91
CA ALA A 50 -33.11 -7.76 13.64
C ALA A 50 -32.70 -9.13 13.07
N ASP A 51 -32.31 -9.17 11.80
CA ASP A 51 -31.81 -10.37 11.11
C ASP A 51 -30.31 -10.53 11.19
N GLY A 52 -29.61 -9.61 11.89
CA GLY A 52 -28.17 -9.61 12.09
C GLY A 52 -27.36 -8.96 10.95
N ASN A 53 -28.00 -8.37 9.93
CA ASN A 53 -27.29 -7.72 8.84
C ASN A 53 -26.60 -6.43 9.31
N ILE A 54 -25.36 -6.23 8.90
CA ILE A 54 -24.62 -5.00 9.19
C ILE A 54 -25.24 -3.82 8.43
N LEU A 55 -25.44 -2.70 9.12
CA LEU A 55 -25.93 -1.46 8.53
C LEU A 55 -24.88 -0.37 8.66
N PRO A 56 -24.79 0.58 7.72
CA PRO A 56 -23.93 1.75 7.86
C PRO A 56 -24.46 2.68 8.95
N ASP A 57 -23.57 3.54 9.47
CA ASP A 57 -23.98 4.67 10.32
C ASP A 57 -24.83 5.64 9.49
N PRO A 58 -26.12 5.81 9.81
CA PRO A 58 -27.03 6.63 8.99
C PRO A 58 -26.71 8.14 9.06
N ALA A 59 -25.98 8.60 10.08
CA ALA A 59 -25.57 9.98 10.16
C ALA A 59 -24.38 10.28 9.22
N LYS A 60 -23.53 9.30 8.98
CA LYS A 60 -22.36 9.42 8.11
C LYS A 60 -22.62 9.01 6.66
N PHE A 61 -23.43 7.96 6.47
CA PHE A 61 -23.73 7.36 5.17
C PHE A 61 -25.26 7.27 4.95
N PRO A 62 -25.94 8.41 4.85
CA PRO A 62 -27.39 8.47 4.80
C PRO A 62 -28.00 7.78 3.57
N SER A 63 -27.26 7.74 2.43
CA SER A 63 -27.73 7.05 1.21
C SER A 63 -27.46 5.55 1.23
N GLY A 64 -26.70 5.05 2.24
CA GLY A 64 -26.26 3.67 2.34
C GLY A 64 -25.05 3.33 1.49
N ILE A 65 -24.38 2.21 1.82
CA ILE A 65 -23.10 1.81 1.19
C ILE A 65 -23.30 1.47 -0.29
N LYS A 66 -24.42 0.83 -0.66
CA LYS A 66 -24.67 0.51 -2.09
C LYS A 66 -24.71 1.75 -2.97
N ALA A 67 -25.41 2.80 -2.56
CA ALA A 67 -25.52 4.02 -3.33
C ALA A 67 -24.16 4.74 -3.44
N LEU A 68 -23.31 4.64 -2.41
CA LEU A 68 -21.96 5.16 -2.44
C LEU A 68 -21.06 4.34 -3.38
N ALA A 69 -21.13 3.01 -3.33
CA ALA A 69 -20.40 2.14 -4.24
C ALA A 69 -20.79 2.40 -5.71
N ASP A 70 -22.10 2.49 -6.00
CA ASP A 70 -22.61 2.82 -7.34
C ASP A 70 -22.09 4.18 -7.83
N TYR A 71 -21.99 5.17 -6.91
CA TYR A 71 -21.39 6.48 -7.24
C TYR A 71 -19.91 6.37 -7.61
N VAL A 72 -19.13 5.66 -6.81
CA VAL A 72 -17.69 5.43 -7.07
C VAL A 72 -17.51 4.70 -8.41
N HIS A 73 -18.31 3.68 -8.67
CA HIS A 73 -18.31 2.96 -9.95
C HIS A 73 -18.66 3.88 -11.14
N SER A 74 -19.57 4.84 -10.96
CA SER A 74 -19.91 5.82 -12.00
C SER A 74 -18.75 6.71 -12.42
N LYS A 75 -17.70 6.82 -11.58
CA LYS A 75 -16.45 7.53 -11.89
C LYS A 75 -15.40 6.64 -12.57
N GLY A 76 -15.73 5.38 -12.88
CA GLY A 76 -14.78 4.40 -13.41
C GLY A 76 -13.77 3.91 -12.36
N LEU A 77 -14.13 3.98 -11.08
CA LEU A 77 -13.33 3.55 -9.93
C LEU A 77 -13.97 2.31 -9.28
N LYS A 78 -13.25 1.64 -8.43
CA LYS A 78 -13.67 0.48 -7.65
C LYS A 78 -13.86 0.88 -6.19
N PHE A 79 -14.85 0.27 -5.52
CA PHE A 79 -15.19 0.60 -4.15
C PHE A 79 -14.68 -0.46 -3.17
N GLY A 80 -13.99 0.00 -2.11
CA GLY A 80 -13.51 -0.84 -1.02
C GLY A 80 -14.14 -0.50 0.32
N ILE A 81 -14.12 -1.47 1.22
CA ILE A 81 -14.67 -1.37 2.57
C ILE A 81 -13.72 -2.01 3.59
N TYR A 82 -13.93 -1.73 4.86
CA TYR A 82 -13.18 -2.27 5.99
C TYR A 82 -14.07 -3.09 6.91
N SER A 83 -13.53 -4.18 7.47
CA SER A 83 -14.07 -4.87 8.62
C SER A 83 -12.96 -5.48 9.48
N ASP A 84 -13.32 -6.32 10.43
CA ASP A 84 -12.40 -6.90 11.41
C ASP A 84 -12.75 -8.35 11.72
N ALA A 85 -11.74 -9.19 11.92
CA ALA A 85 -11.91 -10.59 12.30
C ALA A 85 -12.43 -10.80 13.72
N GLY A 86 -12.39 -9.76 14.55
CA GLY A 86 -12.87 -9.80 15.92
C GLY A 86 -14.35 -9.42 16.08
N SER A 87 -14.77 -9.38 17.32
CA SER A 87 -16.13 -8.95 17.71
C SER A 87 -16.34 -7.45 17.52
N MET A 88 -15.25 -6.66 17.58
CA MET A 88 -15.23 -5.23 17.32
C MET A 88 -14.03 -4.89 16.42
N THR A 89 -14.16 -3.78 15.69
CA THR A 89 -13.05 -3.15 14.97
C THR A 89 -12.11 -2.42 15.91
N CYS A 90 -10.94 -2.00 15.42
CA CYS A 90 -9.97 -1.21 16.17
C CYS A 90 -10.57 0.12 16.67
N GLY A 91 -11.46 0.74 15.90
CA GLY A 91 -12.27 1.91 16.27
C GLY A 91 -13.50 1.58 17.12
N ARG A 92 -13.60 0.35 17.65
CA ARG A 92 -14.70 -0.13 18.51
C ARG A 92 -16.08 -0.05 17.83
N ARG A 93 -16.12 -0.38 16.54
CA ARG A 93 -17.35 -0.63 15.79
C ARG A 93 -17.63 -2.13 15.72
N LEU A 94 -18.70 -2.53 15.07
CA LEU A 94 -19.03 -3.95 14.91
C LEU A 94 -18.02 -4.62 13.96
N GLY A 95 -17.37 -5.69 14.43
CA GLY A 95 -16.60 -6.62 13.61
C GLY A 95 -17.47 -7.70 12.97
N SER A 96 -16.82 -8.57 12.20
CA SER A 96 -17.52 -9.65 11.47
C SER A 96 -17.52 -10.99 12.19
N GLN A 97 -16.90 -11.10 13.37
CA GLN A 97 -16.84 -12.38 14.10
C GLN A 97 -18.24 -12.99 14.30
N GLY A 98 -18.42 -14.21 13.80
CA GLY A 98 -19.70 -14.93 13.84
C GLY A 98 -20.74 -14.48 12.80
N HIS A 99 -20.38 -13.53 11.93
CA HIS A 99 -21.22 -13.00 10.86
C HIS A 99 -20.52 -12.99 9.50
N GLU A 100 -19.42 -13.70 9.35
CA GLU A 100 -18.52 -13.58 8.19
C GLU A 100 -19.26 -13.81 6.86
N TYR A 101 -20.07 -14.86 6.74
CA TYR A 101 -20.86 -15.13 5.54
C TYR A 101 -21.96 -14.10 5.30
N GLN A 102 -22.60 -13.63 6.34
CA GLN A 102 -23.68 -12.63 6.26
C GLN A 102 -23.13 -11.27 5.82
N ASP A 103 -21.99 -10.87 6.37
CA ASP A 103 -21.32 -9.62 6.03
C ASP A 103 -20.73 -9.68 4.61
N ALA A 104 -20.08 -10.80 4.23
CA ALA A 104 -19.59 -11.00 2.88
C ALA A 104 -20.73 -10.90 1.83
N LEU A 105 -21.89 -11.48 2.11
CA LEU A 105 -23.05 -11.37 1.24
C LEU A 105 -23.57 -9.93 1.14
N ALA A 106 -23.55 -9.17 2.25
CA ALA A 106 -23.90 -7.75 2.25
C ALA A 106 -22.92 -6.95 1.39
N TYR A 107 -21.61 -7.18 1.54
CA TYR A 107 -20.57 -6.52 0.74
C TYR A 107 -20.73 -6.80 -0.77
N ALA A 108 -20.99 -8.06 -1.13
CA ALA A 108 -21.24 -8.44 -2.52
C ALA A 108 -22.48 -7.74 -3.10
N ARG A 109 -23.59 -7.69 -2.35
CA ARG A 109 -24.84 -7.00 -2.75
C ARG A 109 -24.64 -5.49 -2.89
N TRP A 110 -23.77 -4.89 -2.12
CA TRP A 110 -23.43 -3.47 -2.22
C TRP A 110 -22.47 -3.15 -3.37
N GLY A 111 -21.87 -4.16 -3.99
CA GLY A 111 -20.93 -3.96 -5.07
C GLY A 111 -19.52 -3.66 -4.61
N VAL A 112 -19.12 -4.13 -3.42
CA VAL A 112 -17.76 -3.99 -2.91
C VAL A 112 -16.76 -4.76 -3.78
N ASP A 113 -15.61 -4.16 -4.08
CA ASP A 113 -14.52 -4.73 -4.90
C ASP A 113 -13.24 -5.01 -4.08
N TYR A 114 -13.18 -4.53 -2.84
CA TYR A 114 -12.00 -4.66 -1.98
C TYR A 114 -12.44 -4.69 -0.52
N LEU A 115 -11.93 -5.64 0.27
CA LEU A 115 -12.13 -5.71 1.71
C LEU A 115 -10.78 -5.66 2.43
N LYS A 116 -10.57 -4.61 3.26
CA LYS A 116 -9.52 -4.61 4.30
C LYS A 116 -10.09 -5.28 5.54
N TYR A 117 -9.40 -6.30 6.06
CA TYR A 117 -9.88 -7.11 7.18
C TYR A 117 -8.85 -7.11 8.30
N ASP A 118 -9.18 -6.49 9.42
CA ASP A 118 -8.27 -6.20 10.53
C ASP A 118 -8.31 -7.28 11.63
N TRP A 119 -7.52 -7.10 12.70
CA TRP A 119 -7.26 -8.13 13.70
C TRP A 119 -7.53 -7.66 15.15
N CYS A 120 -8.34 -6.64 15.39
CA CYS A 120 -8.69 -6.16 16.71
C CYS A 120 -9.74 -7.06 17.41
N TYR A 121 -9.72 -7.12 18.71
CA TYR A 121 -10.71 -7.82 19.54
C TYR A 121 -10.99 -9.29 19.14
N THR A 122 -10.00 -9.99 18.62
CA THR A 122 -10.08 -11.37 18.15
C THR A 122 -10.00 -12.42 19.27
N GLY A 123 -9.63 -12.01 20.49
CA GLY A 123 -9.48 -12.92 21.63
C GLY A 123 -8.35 -13.95 21.40
N THR A 124 -8.74 -15.22 21.39
CA THR A 124 -7.81 -16.36 21.21
C THR A 124 -7.96 -17.03 19.84
N ARG A 125 -8.52 -16.35 18.84
CA ARG A 125 -8.68 -16.90 17.47
C ARG A 125 -7.30 -17.15 16.84
N ASN A 126 -7.22 -18.19 16.03
CA ASN A 126 -6.11 -18.40 15.10
C ASN A 126 -6.29 -17.46 13.89
N SER A 127 -5.23 -16.75 13.48
CA SER A 127 -5.35 -15.76 12.41
C SER A 127 -5.57 -16.41 11.06
N GLU A 128 -4.79 -17.43 10.69
CA GLU A 128 -4.94 -18.14 9.43
C GLU A 128 -6.38 -18.67 9.26
N GLU A 129 -6.94 -19.33 10.30
CA GLU A 129 -8.31 -19.87 10.27
C GLU A 129 -9.37 -18.77 10.14
N ALA A 130 -9.18 -17.64 10.85
CA ALA A 130 -10.14 -16.54 10.82
C ALA A 130 -10.15 -15.82 9.46
N TYR A 131 -8.97 -15.61 8.87
CA TYR A 131 -8.87 -15.04 7.53
C TYR A 131 -9.34 -16.01 6.44
N ALA A 132 -9.05 -17.32 6.58
CA ALA A 132 -9.57 -18.35 5.68
C ALA A 132 -11.10 -18.39 5.70
N LEU A 133 -11.74 -18.28 6.88
CA LEU A 133 -13.18 -18.25 7.01
C LEU A 133 -13.80 -17.07 6.26
N MET A 134 -13.26 -15.86 6.40
CA MET A 134 -13.75 -14.70 5.65
C MET A 134 -13.48 -14.85 4.15
N ALA A 135 -12.33 -15.37 3.73
CA ALA A 135 -12.01 -15.62 2.34
C ALA A 135 -13.02 -16.61 1.70
N ASP A 136 -13.39 -17.68 2.42
CA ASP A 136 -14.41 -18.64 1.98
C ASP A 136 -15.79 -17.97 1.88
N ALA A 137 -16.12 -17.13 2.85
CA ALA A 137 -17.36 -16.35 2.83
C ALA A 137 -17.43 -15.42 1.60
N LEU A 138 -16.33 -14.68 1.31
CA LEU A 138 -16.25 -13.81 0.13
C LEU A 138 -16.40 -14.62 -1.17
N ARG A 139 -15.64 -15.71 -1.31
CA ARG A 139 -15.72 -16.61 -2.49
C ARG A 139 -17.10 -17.16 -2.71
N SER A 140 -17.83 -17.52 -1.64
CA SER A 140 -19.19 -18.07 -1.71
C SER A 140 -20.21 -17.10 -2.31
N THR A 141 -19.93 -15.80 -2.31
CA THR A 141 -20.82 -14.78 -2.90
C THR A 141 -20.80 -14.76 -4.42
N GLY A 142 -19.78 -15.34 -5.06
CA GLY A 142 -19.57 -15.30 -6.50
C GLY A 142 -19.11 -13.93 -7.05
N ARG A 143 -18.80 -12.94 -6.17
CA ARG A 143 -18.22 -11.66 -6.55
C ARG A 143 -16.72 -11.66 -6.31
N ASP A 144 -15.96 -11.18 -7.29
CA ASP A 144 -14.51 -10.97 -7.15
C ASP A 144 -14.26 -9.77 -6.24
N ILE A 145 -13.72 -10.04 -5.05
CA ILE A 145 -13.38 -9.03 -4.04
C ILE A 145 -11.91 -9.21 -3.68
N VAL A 146 -11.09 -8.18 -3.89
CA VAL A 146 -9.70 -8.17 -3.42
C VAL A 146 -9.69 -8.24 -1.90
N PHE A 147 -9.00 -9.21 -1.35
CA PHE A 147 -8.96 -9.45 0.09
C PHE A 147 -7.62 -9.03 0.67
N SER A 148 -7.63 -8.02 1.53
CA SER A 148 -6.47 -7.42 2.20
C SER A 148 -6.43 -7.86 3.65
N ILE A 149 -5.41 -8.63 3.99
CA ILE A 149 -5.13 -9.19 5.32
C ILE A 149 -4.40 -8.13 6.14
N CYS A 150 -4.93 -7.76 7.31
CA CYS A 150 -4.37 -6.74 8.18
C CYS A 150 -4.18 -7.26 9.60
N ASP A 151 -3.30 -8.27 9.78
CA ASP A 151 -2.99 -8.85 11.10
C ASP A 151 -1.70 -8.30 11.71
N TRP A 152 -1.16 -7.21 11.15
CA TRP A 152 0.02 -6.44 11.61
C TRP A 152 1.37 -7.19 11.52
N GLY A 153 1.44 -8.35 10.92
CA GLY A 153 2.68 -9.06 10.61
C GLY A 153 3.64 -9.19 11.79
N VAL A 154 4.88 -8.72 11.62
CA VAL A 154 5.95 -8.82 12.65
C VAL A 154 5.62 -8.10 13.96
N SER A 155 4.68 -7.17 13.94
CA SER A 155 4.33 -6.35 15.11
C SER A 155 3.14 -6.91 15.88
N ARG A 156 2.57 -7.99 15.43
CA ARG A 156 1.41 -8.64 16.07
C ARG A 156 1.73 -9.03 17.51
N PRO A 157 0.98 -8.56 18.54
CA PRO A 157 1.24 -8.91 19.92
C PRO A 157 0.89 -10.38 20.20
N THR A 158 1.57 -10.98 21.19
CA THR A 158 1.45 -12.34 21.72
C THR A 158 0.35 -13.21 21.12
N MET A 159 0.74 -14.21 20.36
CA MET A 159 -0.13 -14.97 19.52
C MET A 159 -0.45 -16.34 19.99
N VAL A 160 -1.67 -16.74 19.73
CA VAL A 160 -2.10 -18.14 19.83
C VAL A 160 -1.40 -18.97 18.75
N ASP A 161 -1.19 -18.40 17.59
CA ASP A 161 -0.40 -18.98 16.51
C ASP A 161 0.92 -18.21 16.31
N LYS A 162 1.92 -18.89 15.76
CA LYS A 162 3.24 -18.32 15.47
C LYS A 162 3.46 -18.10 13.97
N SER A 163 2.51 -18.49 13.13
CA SER A 163 2.60 -18.34 11.68
C SER A 163 2.37 -16.89 11.26
N MET A 164 3.11 -16.42 10.28
CA MET A 164 3.04 -15.04 9.79
C MET A 164 2.19 -14.97 8.52
N PRO A 165 1.54 -13.84 8.23
CA PRO A 165 0.62 -13.73 7.11
C PRO A 165 1.26 -14.00 5.74
N TRP A 166 2.55 -13.76 5.56
CA TRP A 166 3.26 -14.10 4.32
C TRP A 166 3.48 -15.61 4.12
N GLU A 167 3.34 -16.44 5.19
CA GLU A 167 3.52 -17.89 5.08
C GLU A 167 2.25 -18.59 4.53
N TRP A 168 1.08 -17.99 4.73
CA TRP A 168 -0.20 -18.57 4.35
C TRP A 168 -1.09 -17.65 3.50
N GLY A 169 -0.80 -16.34 3.48
CA GLY A 169 -1.64 -15.31 2.87
C GLY A 169 -1.85 -15.47 1.37
N GLU A 170 -0.86 -16.00 0.62
CA GLU A 170 -0.98 -16.27 -0.82
C GLU A 170 -2.20 -17.15 -1.18
N LYS A 171 -2.57 -18.09 -0.29
CA LYS A 171 -3.70 -19.00 -0.51
C LYS A 171 -5.04 -18.42 -0.09
N ILE A 172 -5.03 -17.35 0.70
CA ILE A 172 -6.20 -16.79 1.38
C ILE A 172 -6.58 -15.44 0.82
N GLY A 173 -5.62 -14.54 0.66
CA GLY A 173 -5.86 -13.16 0.23
C GLY A 173 -4.94 -12.70 -0.89
N ASN A 174 -4.98 -11.41 -1.20
CA ASN A 174 -4.23 -10.80 -2.30
C ASN A 174 -3.09 -9.92 -1.83
N LEU A 175 -3.13 -9.46 -0.58
CA LEU A 175 -2.08 -8.69 0.06
C LEU A 175 -2.18 -8.88 1.57
N TRP A 176 -1.07 -8.66 2.27
CA TRP A 176 -1.00 -8.77 3.73
C TRP A 176 -0.10 -7.71 4.32
N ARG A 177 -0.55 -7.10 5.41
CA ARG A 177 0.23 -6.17 6.20
C ARG A 177 1.46 -6.86 6.77
N THR A 178 2.60 -6.22 6.64
CA THR A 178 3.88 -6.74 7.12
C THR A 178 4.20 -6.27 8.53
N THR A 179 3.60 -5.15 8.97
CA THR A 179 3.89 -4.46 10.24
C THR A 179 2.64 -3.82 10.84
N GLU A 180 2.80 -3.15 11.99
CA GLU A 180 1.88 -2.15 12.53
C GLU A 180 1.61 -1.01 11.54
N ASP A 181 0.72 -0.09 11.91
CA ASP A 181 0.36 1.05 11.08
C ASP A 181 1.54 2.00 10.87
N ILE A 182 1.59 2.59 9.67
CA ILE A 182 2.46 3.72 9.38
C ILE A 182 1.87 5.01 9.97
N TYR A 183 2.72 5.95 10.37
CA TYR A 183 2.32 7.33 10.57
C TYR A 183 3.25 8.27 9.81
N ASP A 184 2.78 9.48 9.54
CA ASP A 184 3.48 10.46 8.72
C ASP A 184 4.72 11.01 9.44
N ALA A 185 5.79 10.22 9.42
CA ALA A 185 7.12 10.56 9.90
C ALA A 185 8.20 9.72 9.21
N TRP A 186 9.37 10.31 9.07
CA TRP A 186 10.56 9.63 8.53
C TRP A 186 10.92 8.37 9.32
N ALA A 187 11.03 8.49 10.63
CA ALA A 187 11.44 7.41 11.52
C ALA A 187 10.74 7.53 12.89
N GLY A 188 10.94 6.51 13.71
CA GLY A 188 10.46 6.47 15.09
C GLY A 188 9.17 5.70 15.29
N ARG A 189 8.60 5.82 16.49
CA ARG A 189 7.36 5.15 16.89
C ARG A 189 6.43 6.15 17.59
N LYS A 190 5.15 6.07 17.27
CA LYS A 190 4.09 6.82 17.92
C LYS A 190 2.97 5.85 18.35
N GLY A 191 2.91 5.49 19.63
CA GLY A 191 2.04 4.42 20.10
C GLY A 191 2.42 3.09 19.46
N THR A 192 1.50 2.49 18.70
CA THR A 192 1.72 1.28 17.91
C THR A 192 2.17 1.59 16.48
N SER A 193 2.16 2.84 16.01
CA SER A 193 2.52 3.20 14.64
C SER A 193 4.01 3.45 14.47
N LEU A 194 4.54 3.18 13.27
CA LEU A 194 5.95 3.26 12.90
C LEU A 194 6.19 4.30 11.81
N GLY A 195 7.36 4.95 11.85
CA GLY A 195 7.82 5.81 10.76
C GLY A 195 8.22 5.03 9.51
N MET A 196 8.32 5.72 8.37
CA MET A 196 8.53 5.17 7.04
C MET A 196 9.74 4.23 6.95
N VAL A 197 10.92 4.64 7.45
CA VAL A 197 12.13 3.80 7.35
C VAL A 197 12.09 2.58 8.28
N ASN A 198 11.34 2.64 9.37
CA ASN A 198 11.14 1.49 10.25
C ASN A 198 10.27 0.43 9.57
N ILE A 199 9.20 0.84 8.91
CA ILE A 199 8.35 -0.04 8.11
C ILE A 199 9.15 -0.68 6.97
N LEU A 200 9.93 0.14 6.24
CA LEU A 200 10.78 -0.33 5.14
C LEU A 200 11.76 -1.42 5.60
N ASP A 201 12.45 -1.22 6.74
CA ASP A 201 13.43 -2.18 7.26
C ASP A 201 12.80 -3.50 7.70
N LEU A 202 11.56 -3.47 8.19
CA LEU A 202 10.81 -4.65 8.58
C LEU A 202 10.22 -5.39 7.38
N THR A 203 9.87 -4.68 6.31
CA THR A 203 9.27 -5.25 5.10
C THR A 203 10.33 -5.79 4.13
N GLU A 204 11.50 -5.16 4.04
CA GLU A 204 12.55 -5.51 3.07
C GLU A 204 12.94 -6.98 3.07
N PRO A 205 13.15 -7.66 4.23
CA PRO A 205 13.53 -9.08 4.23
C PRO A 205 12.46 -10.02 3.68
N LEU A 206 11.23 -9.52 3.50
CA LEU A 206 10.08 -10.31 3.06
C LEU A 206 9.89 -10.29 1.53
N TYR A 207 10.80 -9.67 0.77
CA TYR A 207 10.66 -9.46 -0.67
C TYR A 207 10.33 -10.72 -1.48
N ALA A 208 10.83 -11.88 -1.04
CA ALA A 208 10.64 -13.16 -1.73
C ALA A 208 9.21 -13.73 -1.61
N TYR A 209 8.39 -13.22 -0.69
CA TYR A 209 7.01 -13.65 -0.50
C TYR A 209 6.03 -12.90 -1.40
N ALA A 210 6.41 -11.74 -1.94
CA ALA A 210 5.57 -10.99 -2.86
C ALA A 210 5.70 -11.52 -4.29
N GLY A 211 4.59 -11.55 -5.01
CA GLY A 211 4.54 -12.00 -6.40
C GLY A 211 3.21 -11.63 -7.07
N PRO A 212 3.02 -11.99 -8.37
CA PRO A 212 1.80 -11.68 -9.08
C PRO A 212 0.55 -12.21 -8.39
N GLY A 213 -0.35 -11.28 -8.01
CA GLY A 213 -1.61 -11.61 -7.33
C GLY A 213 -1.54 -11.65 -5.81
N HIS A 214 -0.35 -11.53 -5.21
CA HIS A 214 -0.15 -11.56 -3.76
C HIS A 214 1.04 -10.67 -3.34
N TRP A 215 0.81 -9.71 -2.43
CA TRP A 215 1.74 -8.61 -2.18
C TRP A 215 2.01 -8.38 -0.70
N ASN A 216 3.27 -8.07 -0.36
CA ASN A 216 3.60 -7.48 0.93
C ASN A 216 3.02 -6.06 0.98
N ASP A 217 2.30 -5.74 2.03
CA ASP A 217 1.70 -4.44 2.27
C ASP A 217 2.42 -3.72 3.44
N PRO A 218 3.29 -2.75 3.14
CA PRO A 218 3.98 -1.96 4.16
C PRO A 218 3.12 -0.80 4.68
N ASP A 219 1.82 -0.85 4.45
CA ASP A 219 0.85 0.21 4.70
C ASP A 219 0.90 1.38 3.71
N MET A 220 0.05 2.36 3.91
CA MET A 220 -0.29 3.44 2.99
C MET A 220 0.86 4.40 2.71
N LEU A 221 0.70 5.14 1.62
CA LEU A 221 1.51 6.31 1.31
C LEU A 221 1.05 7.50 2.15
N GLU A 222 1.98 8.14 2.87
CA GLU A 222 1.73 9.33 3.68
C GLU A 222 1.90 10.65 2.91
N ILE A 223 2.12 10.58 1.62
CA ILE A 223 2.51 11.68 0.73
C ILE A 223 1.48 12.81 0.78
N GLY A 224 1.92 13.99 1.26
CA GLY A 224 1.07 15.17 1.38
C GLY A 224 0.29 15.31 2.69
N ASN A 225 0.51 14.45 3.68
CA ASN A 225 -0.09 14.60 5.01
C ASN A 225 0.61 15.66 5.88
N GLY A 226 1.87 16.03 5.59
CA GLY A 226 2.57 17.19 6.14
C GLY A 226 3.51 16.88 7.31
N GLY A 227 3.71 15.62 7.68
CA GLY A 227 4.66 15.20 8.72
C GLY A 227 6.07 14.91 8.22
N MET A 228 6.22 14.67 6.91
CA MET A 228 7.50 14.52 6.23
C MET A 228 7.72 15.65 5.20
N SER A 229 8.97 15.85 4.79
CA SER A 229 9.33 16.77 3.71
C SER A 229 9.02 16.17 2.33
N ASP A 230 8.97 17.01 1.28
CA ASP A 230 8.80 16.52 -0.10
C ASP A 230 9.92 15.56 -0.52
N VAL A 231 11.16 15.74 -0.03
CA VAL A 231 12.28 14.83 -0.28
C VAL A 231 12.01 13.44 0.32
N GLU A 232 11.49 13.38 1.53
CA GLU A 232 11.13 12.13 2.22
C GLU A 232 9.91 11.48 1.57
N TYR A 233 8.93 12.26 1.09
CA TYR A 233 7.81 11.73 0.31
C TYR A 233 8.25 11.15 -1.04
N HIS A 234 9.22 11.78 -1.74
CA HIS A 234 9.86 11.19 -2.92
C HIS A 234 10.55 9.86 -2.58
N ALA A 235 11.22 9.79 -1.42
CA ALA A 235 11.87 8.57 -0.96
C ALA A 235 10.83 7.48 -0.67
N GLN A 236 9.75 7.78 0.05
CA GLN A 236 8.67 6.82 0.30
C GLN A 236 8.10 6.27 -1.01
N PHE A 237 7.70 7.13 -1.95
CA PHE A 237 7.11 6.69 -3.20
C PHE A 237 8.04 5.80 -4.02
N SER A 238 9.33 6.18 -4.10
CA SER A 238 10.34 5.39 -4.81
C SER A 238 10.57 4.02 -4.19
N LEU A 239 10.64 3.96 -2.85
CA LEU A 239 10.91 2.73 -2.11
C LEU A 239 9.68 1.81 -2.08
N TRP A 240 8.47 2.34 -1.93
CA TRP A 240 7.23 1.56 -2.06
C TRP A 240 7.12 0.96 -3.46
N ALA A 241 7.39 1.74 -4.51
CA ALA A 241 7.44 1.22 -5.88
C ALA A 241 8.55 0.18 -6.07
N MET A 242 9.70 0.35 -5.40
CA MET A 242 10.82 -0.60 -5.45
C MET A 242 10.44 -1.96 -4.86
N ILE A 243 9.76 -1.99 -3.72
CA ILE A 243 9.37 -3.23 -3.03
C ILE A 243 8.04 -3.82 -3.52
N ALA A 244 7.48 -3.30 -4.61
CA ALA A 244 6.18 -3.72 -5.19
C ALA A 244 5.02 -3.62 -4.20
N ALA A 245 5.00 -2.58 -3.38
CA ALA A 245 3.96 -2.34 -2.40
C ALA A 245 2.65 -1.92 -3.07
N PRO A 246 1.48 -2.24 -2.51
CA PRO A 246 0.24 -1.63 -2.94
C PRO A 246 0.32 -0.11 -2.77
N LEU A 247 0.27 0.67 -3.87
CA LEU A 247 0.31 2.13 -3.79
C LEU A 247 -1.09 2.65 -3.41
N ILE A 248 -1.37 2.71 -2.11
CA ILE A 248 -2.61 3.22 -1.54
C ILE A 248 -2.34 4.57 -0.89
N ALA A 249 -2.85 5.66 -1.46
CA ALA A 249 -2.71 7.01 -0.93
C ALA A 249 -3.55 7.19 0.35
N GLY A 250 -2.95 7.80 1.39
CA GLY A 250 -3.60 8.03 2.69
C GLY A 250 -3.90 9.51 2.98
N ASN A 251 -3.76 10.40 1.99
CA ASN A 251 -3.93 11.85 2.13
C ASN A 251 -5.32 12.34 1.70
N ASP A 252 -5.57 13.64 1.85
CA ASP A 252 -6.76 14.28 1.26
C ASP A 252 -6.53 14.57 -0.22
N ILE A 253 -7.02 13.68 -1.08
CA ILE A 253 -6.91 13.81 -2.55
C ILE A 253 -7.60 15.08 -3.06
N SER A 254 -8.64 15.56 -2.40
CA SER A 254 -9.38 16.76 -2.82
C SER A 254 -8.61 18.07 -2.58
N GLN A 255 -7.52 18.01 -1.78
CA GLN A 255 -6.72 19.17 -1.39
C GLN A 255 -5.22 19.02 -1.70
N MET A 256 -4.87 18.20 -2.69
CA MET A 256 -3.47 17.97 -3.04
C MET A 256 -2.76 19.24 -3.51
N SER A 257 -1.56 19.47 -2.97
CA SER A 257 -0.60 20.44 -3.53
C SER A 257 -0.09 19.96 -4.91
N ASP A 258 0.51 20.88 -5.68
CA ASP A 258 1.16 20.50 -6.94
C ASP A 258 2.34 19.55 -6.71
N ALA A 259 3.09 19.71 -5.59
CA ALA A 259 4.16 18.80 -5.22
C ALA A 259 3.63 17.38 -4.92
N THR A 260 2.60 17.26 -4.08
CA THR A 260 1.92 15.99 -3.79
C THR A 260 1.43 15.30 -5.07
N ARG A 261 0.79 16.08 -5.94
CA ARG A 261 0.29 15.57 -7.23
C ARG A 261 1.42 15.09 -8.13
N ALA A 262 2.52 15.85 -8.23
CA ALA A 262 3.67 15.48 -9.04
C ALA A 262 4.31 14.15 -8.59
N ILE A 263 4.36 13.90 -7.27
CA ILE A 263 4.84 12.64 -6.72
C ILE A 263 3.90 11.49 -7.07
N LEU A 264 2.62 11.59 -6.69
CA LEU A 264 1.64 10.51 -6.86
C LEU A 264 1.34 10.18 -8.33
N LEU A 265 1.60 11.09 -9.26
CA LEU A 265 1.35 10.90 -10.70
C LEU A 265 2.62 10.63 -11.52
N ASN A 266 3.77 10.39 -10.89
CA ASN A 266 5.00 10.06 -11.62
C ASN A 266 4.87 8.70 -12.32
N ARG A 267 4.57 8.75 -13.62
CA ARG A 267 4.31 7.54 -14.43
C ARG A 267 5.52 6.63 -14.57
N ASP A 268 6.74 7.17 -14.57
CA ASP A 268 7.95 6.34 -14.68
C ASP A 268 8.15 5.50 -13.39
N VAL A 269 7.89 6.07 -12.23
CA VAL A 269 7.95 5.35 -10.93
C VAL A 269 6.79 4.37 -10.80
N ILE A 270 5.56 4.79 -11.18
CA ILE A 270 4.39 3.90 -11.23
C ILE A 270 4.65 2.70 -12.16
N ALA A 271 5.29 2.91 -13.31
CA ALA A 271 5.61 1.83 -14.23
C ALA A 271 6.57 0.80 -13.64
N VAL A 272 7.45 1.21 -12.72
CA VAL A 272 8.28 0.27 -11.94
C VAL A 272 7.41 -0.54 -10.98
N ASP A 273 6.52 0.11 -10.23
CA ASP A 273 5.62 -0.57 -9.30
C ASP A 273 4.72 -1.58 -10.00
N GLN A 274 4.12 -1.18 -11.12
CA GLN A 274 3.17 -1.97 -11.90
C GLN A 274 3.83 -2.87 -12.95
N ASP A 275 5.15 -3.10 -12.87
CA ASP A 275 5.85 -3.97 -13.81
C ASP A 275 5.31 -5.41 -13.77
N SER A 276 5.00 -5.97 -14.95
CA SER A 276 4.30 -7.24 -15.09
C SER A 276 5.07 -8.47 -14.61
N LEU A 277 6.39 -8.35 -14.35
CA LEU A 277 7.16 -9.43 -13.71
C LEU A 277 6.66 -9.67 -12.27
N GLY A 278 6.17 -8.62 -11.61
CA GLY A 278 5.58 -8.70 -10.28
C GLY A 278 6.57 -9.04 -9.15
N HIS A 279 7.86 -9.04 -9.39
CA HIS A 279 8.86 -9.30 -8.36
C HIS A 279 9.12 -8.04 -7.54
N ALA A 280 9.16 -8.17 -6.22
CA ALA A 280 9.62 -7.10 -5.35
C ALA A 280 11.14 -6.91 -5.47
N GLY A 281 11.58 -5.65 -5.39
CA GLY A 281 13.00 -5.33 -5.25
C GLY A 281 13.45 -5.46 -3.80
N HIS A 282 14.77 -5.46 -3.61
CA HIS A 282 15.40 -5.55 -2.30
C HIS A 282 16.70 -4.75 -2.25
N ARG A 283 17.23 -4.57 -1.06
CA ARG A 283 18.50 -3.88 -0.85
C ARG A 283 19.68 -4.81 -1.20
N VAL A 284 20.44 -4.42 -2.24
CA VAL A 284 21.59 -5.20 -2.72
C VAL A 284 22.90 -4.78 -2.06
N ARG A 285 22.99 -3.54 -1.52
CA ARG A 285 24.15 -3.06 -0.76
C ARG A 285 23.73 -2.03 0.27
N LYS A 286 24.43 -2.05 1.43
CA LYS A 286 24.30 -1.07 2.51
C LYS A 286 25.69 -0.75 3.05
N ASP A 287 26.06 0.54 2.96
CA ASP A 287 27.32 1.10 3.47
C ASP A 287 26.96 2.19 4.50
N GLY A 288 26.80 1.82 5.76
CA GLY A 288 26.28 2.71 6.80
C GLY A 288 24.84 3.14 6.49
N ASP A 289 24.65 4.44 6.26
CA ASP A 289 23.36 5.04 5.92
C ASP A 289 23.10 5.14 4.41
N LEU A 290 24.03 4.65 3.58
CA LEU A 290 23.94 4.69 2.12
C LEU A 290 23.54 3.33 1.59
N GLU A 291 22.48 3.28 0.79
CA GLU A 291 21.90 2.03 0.31
C GLU A 291 21.73 2.01 -1.22
N VAL A 292 21.90 0.82 -1.79
CA VAL A 292 21.56 0.53 -3.19
C VAL A 292 20.49 -0.54 -3.21
N TRP A 293 19.38 -0.25 -3.88
CA TRP A 293 18.25 -1.15 -4.05
C TRP A 293 18.12 -1.53 -5.52
N SER A 294 17.65 -2.73 -5.80
CA SER A 294 17.45 -3.22 -7.16
C SER A 294 16.17 -4.05 -7.29
N ARG A 295 15.45 -3.81 -8.37
CA ARG A 295 14.26 -4.58 -8.78
C ARG A 295 14.41 -5.04 -10.22
N PRO A 296 14.26 -6.36 -10.52
CA PRO A 296 14.20 -6.85 -11.89
C PRO A 296 12.89 -6.41 -12.55
N LEU A 297 12.95 -6.12 -13.86
CA LEU A 297 11.79 -5.73 -14.66
C LEU A 297 11.55 -6.76 -15.78
N ALA A 298 10.31 -6.83 -16.25
CA ALA A 298 9.84 -7.83 -17.22
C ALA A 298 10.62 -7.80 -18.57
N ASP A 299 11.15 -6.65 -18.96
CA ASP A 299 11.93 -6.48 -20.18
C ASP A 299 13.43 -6.83 -20.02
N GLY A 300 13.83 -7.40 -18.89
CA GLY A 300 15.22 -7.74 -18.55
C GLY A 300 16.03 -6.56 -18.01
N GLY A 301 15.44 -5.38 -17.89
CA GLY A 301 16.04 -4.21 -17.24
C GLY A 301 16.04 -4.31 -15.72
N ARG A 302 16.53 -3.22 -15.08
CA ARG A 302 16.52 -3.05 -13.63
C ARG A 302 16.00 -1.67 -13.26
N ALA A 303 15.11 -1.58 -12.27
CA ALA A 303 14.97 -0.35 -11.51
C ALA A 303 16.00 -0.35 -10.37
N VAL A 304 16.62 0.81 -10.11
CA VAL A 304 17.64 0.98 -9.08
C VAL A 304 17.32 2.23 -8.28
N VAL A 305 17.38 2.13 -6.96
CA VAL A 305 17.29 3.28 -6.04
C VAL A 305 18.60 3.42 -5.29
N LEU A 306 19.20 4.60 -5.39
CA LEU A 306 20.28 5.07 -4.53
C LEU A 306 19.64 5.83 -3.39
N PHE A 307 19.74 5.34 -2.17
CA PHE A 307 19.02 5.86 -1.01
C PHE A 307 20.00 6.34 0.06
N ASN A 308 19.84 7.59 0.48
CA ASN A 308 20.64 8.22 1.51
C ASN A 308 19.81 8.47 2.77
N ARG A 309 20.06 7.71 3.83
CA ARG A 309 19.38 7.88 5.14
C ARG A 309 20.05 8.94 6.02
N SER A 310 21.25 9.40 5.65
CA SER A 310 22.02 10.34 6.49
C SER A 310 21.51 11.77 6.40
N GLU A 311 21.94 12.59 7.36
CA GLU A 311 21.64 14.02 7.44
C GLU A 311 22.51 14.89 6.49
N ARG A 312 23.34 14.27 5.63
CA ARG A 312 24.25 14.99 4.72
C ARG A 312 24.14 14.45 3.31
N PRO A 313 24.32 15.31 2.28
CA PRO A 313 24.42 14.83 0.91
C PRO A 313 25.61 13.88 0.76
N ALA A 314 25.43 12.80 0.02
CA ALA A 314 26.46 11.80 -0.25
C ALA A 314 26.44 11.32 -1.69
N ASP A 315 27.60 10.95 -2.23
CA ASP A 315 27.69 10.27 -3.51
C ASP A 315 27.47 8.77 -3.28
N ILE A 316 26.52 8.19 -4.01
CA ILE A 316 26.21 6.75 -3.96
C ILE A 316 26.41 6.15 -5.35
N THR A 317 27.12 5.03 -5.40
CA THR A 317 27.43 4.32 -6.66
C THR A 317 26.69 2.99 -6.71
N ALA A 318 25.97 2.73 -7.79
CA ALA A 318 25.48 1.40 -8.15
C ALA A 318 26.47 0.76 -9.11
N ASN A 319 27.16 -0.31 -8.70
CA ASN A 319 28.02 -1.08 -9.58
C ASN A 319 27.17 -2.12 -10.33
N TRP A 320 27.48 -2.35 -11.61
CA TRP A 320 26.73 -3.33 -12.40
C TRP A 320 26.80 -4.74 -11.82
N THR A 321 27.93 -5.08 -11.21
CA THR A 321 28.11 -6.39 -10.54
C THR A 321 27.17 -6.60 -9.35
N ASP A 322 26.86 -5.55 -8.59
CA ASP A 322 25.91 -5.60 -7.48
C ASP A 322 24.47 -5.87 -7.99
N LEU A 323 24.22 -5.52 -9.25
CA LEU A 323 22.92 -5.62 -9.92
C LEU A 323 22.77 -6.87 -10.80
N GLY A 324 23.80 -7.73 -10.80
CA GLY A 324 23.83 -8.97 -11.60
C GLY A 324 24.19 -8.78 -13.08
N PHE A 325 24.78 -7.61 -13.46
CA PHE A 325 25.29 -7.38 -14.80
C PHE A 325 26.83 -7.53 -14.86
N PRO A 326 27.40 -7.89 -16.03
CA PRO A 326 28.85 -7.86 -16.23
C PRO A 326 29.41 -6.43 -16.07
N ALA A 327 30.59 -6.30 -15.45
CA ALA A 327 31.22 -5.01 -15.21
C ALA A 327 31.50 -4.17 -16.46
N ASN A 328 31.65 -4.80 -17.62
CA ASN A 328 32.00 -4.13 -18.87
C ASN A 328 30.81 -3.87 -19.81
N VAL A 329 29.60 -4.17 -19.38
CA VAL A 329 28.41 -3.92 -20.23
C VAL A 329 28.04 -2.44 -20.21
N ALA A 330 27.65 -1.90 -21.35
CA ALA A 330 27.06 -0.57 -21.45
C ALA A 330 25.53 -0.67 -21.34
N LEU A 331 24.97 0.01 -20.36
CA LEU A 331 23.52 0.04 -20.13
C LEU A 331 22.98 1.45 -20.34
N LYS A 332 21.83 1.58 -20.97
CA LYS A 332 21.07 2.84 -21.04
C LYS A 332 20.55 3.18 -19.66
N VAL A 333 20.74 4.43 -19.25
CA VAL A 333 20.30 4.95 -17.96
C VAL A 333 19.20 5.99 -18.17
N ARG A 334 18.08 5.85 -17.48
CA ARG A 334 17.00 6.83 -17.43
C ARG A 334 16.75 7.26 -15.99
N ASP A 335 16.78 8.55 -15.74
CA ASP A 335 16.30 9.15 -14.49
C ASP A 335 14.77 9.17 -14.47
N LEU A 336 14.14 8.53 -13.49
CA LEU A 336 12.70 8.35 -13.42
C LEU A 336 11.97 9.55 -12.81
N TRP A 337 12.67 10.38 -12.04
CA TRP A 337 12.11 11.61 -11.50
C TRP A 337 12.25 12.78 -12.45
N ALA A 338 13.37 12.89 -13.12
CA ALA A 338 13.59 13.91 -14.14
C ALA A 338 12.98 13.56 -15.51
N HIS A 339 12.46 12.34 -15.69
CA HIS A 339 11.93 11.81 -16.95
C HIS A 339 12.94 11.89 -18.10
N LYS A 340 14.24 11.76 -17.80
CA LYS A 340 15.34 12.06 -18.73
C LYS A 340 16.23 10.85 -18.98
N SER A 341 16.58 10.62 -20.24
CA SER A 341 17.67 9.73 -20.60
C SER A 341 19.01 10.36 -20.25
N LEU A 342 19.86 9.59 -19.58
CA LEU A 342 21.23 9.98 -19.20
C LEU A 342 22.28 9.36 -20.15
N GLY A 343 21.85 8.70 -21.23
CA GLY A 343 22.72 8.02 -22.17
C GLY A 343 23.13 6.61 -21.73
N SER A 344 24.21 6.09 -22.31
CA SER A 344 24.76 4.78 -21.96
C SER A 344 25.98 4.92 -21.06
N VAL A 345 26.01 4.10 -20.00
CA VAL A 345 27.07 4.11 -18.99
C VAL A 345 27.60 2.68 -18.83
N THR A 346 28.91 2.55 -18.63
CA THR A 346 29.58 1.26 -18.46
C THR A 346 30.08 1.08 -17.04
N GLY A 347 29.82 -0.08 -16.45
CA GLY A 347 30.40 -0.52 -15.17
C GLY A 347 29.70 -0.03 -13.92
N HIS A 348 29.31 1.22 -13.83
CA HIS A 348 28.63 1.78 -12.66
C HIS A 348 27.91 3.08 -12.99
N PHE A 349 27.01 3.50 -12.10
CA PHE A 349 26.38 4.81 -12.10
C PHE A 349 26.53 5.45 -10.72
N THR A 350 26.98 6.71 -10.66
CA THR A 350 27.13 7.46 -9.42
C THR A 350 26.26 8.72 -9.47
N ALA A 351 25.59 8.99 -8.37
CA ALA A 351 24.84 10.25 -8.21
C ALA A 351 25.01 10.79 -6.80
N LYS A 352 24.95 12.12 -6.69
CA LYS A 352 24.87 12.82 -5.41
C LYS A 352 23.43 12.80 -4.93
N VAL A 353 23.20 12.19 -3.77
CA VAL A 353 21.88 12.02 -3.17
C VAL A 353 21.72 12.95 -1.97
N ALA A 354 20.64 13.71 -1.94
CA ALA A 354 20.31 14.62 -0.83
C ALA A 354 20.11 13.86 0.48
N PRO A 355 20.18 14.51 1.64
CA PRO A 355 19.80 13.92 2.92
C PRO A 355 18.35 13.38 2.85
N HIS A 356 18.10 12.20 3.40
CA HIS A 356 16.81 11.48 3.36
C HIS A 356 16.24 11.26 1.95
N GLY A 357 17.03 11.51 0.92
CA GLY A 357 16.60 11.50 -0.46
C GLY A 357 16.93 10.20 -1.20
N VAL A 358 16.44 10.15 -2.43
CA VAL A 358 16.71 9.08 -3.37
C VAL A 358 17.11 9.65 -4.74
N VAL A 359 17.85 8.85 -5.49
CA VAL A 359 17.91 8.93 -6.95
C VAL A 359 17.41 7.60 -7.49
N MET A 360 16.38 7.63 -8.33
CA MET A 360 15.77 6.44 -8.90
C MET A 360 16.00 6.41 -10.41
N ILE A 361 16.64 5.36 -10.87
CA ILE A 361 16.95 5.17 -12.29
C ILE A 361 16.43 3.83 -12.80
N ARG A 362 16.24 3.76 -14.12
CA ARG A 362 16.02 2.51 -14.85
C ARG A 362 17.23 2.22 -15.73
N LEU A 363 17.67 0.98 -15.65
CA LEU A 363 18.73 0.43 -16.50
C LEU A 363 18.13 -0.52 -17.55
N GLY A 364 18.56 -0.42 -18.78
CA GLY A 364 18.14 -1.28 -19.88
C GLY A 364 19.22 -1.43 -20.93
N GLN A 365 19.04 -2.38 -21.86
CA GLN A 365 19.96 -2.56 -23.00
C GLN A 365 19.70 -1.56 -24.14
#